data_7e38b450e3dfb6e4d2151f2a449e2a68
#
_entry.id   7e38b450e3dfb6e4d2151f2a449e2a68
#
_cell.length_a   1.000
_cell.length_b   1.000
_cell.length_c   1.000
_cell.angle_alpha   90.00
_cell.angle_beta   90.00
_cell.angle_gamma   90.00
#
_symmetry.space_group_name_H-M   'P 1'
#
loop_
_entity.id
_entity.type
_entity.pdbx_description
1 polymer ?
#
loop_
_entity_poly.entity_id
_entity_poly.type
_entity_poly.pdbx_seq_one_letter_code
_entity_poly.pdbx_strand_id
1 'polypeptide(L)'
;MIELLSGCCEEFLVYLSSVRGLSENTVTGYRQDYMHLCSFLGKDRKLSDVNLEDLRSCIGFLSQKKYSVTSINRFIAAVRGVFLYAKKFNHIEKNPAAELKTLRAPKNLPKFMTQSEVDSICRQPEQKELLWESRDKALFEMLYSSGCRVSEMANLKFSDFTSDFRSAIVTGKGKKDRRVYFEKDSLKALEEYLADRRKRFPMHERDGAFPVDNVFINQKGTALSPHGIWYIVSRYSGIEGTNRQISPHAFRHTFATQMLNNGADIRMVQEMLGHSNISTTQRYTHVTMERLKEVYRQAFPHSGKED
;
A
#
# COMPACT_ATOMS: atom_id res chain seq x y z
N MET A 1 -28.40 22.93 12.66
CA MET A 1 -27.06 23.10 13.28
C MET A 1 -26.73 21.79 13.99
N ILE A 2 -25.55 21.20 13.76
CA ILE A 2 -25.18 19.96 14.43
C ILE A 2 -24.67 20.30 15.82
N GLU A 3 -25.29 19.73 16.84
CA GLU A 3 -24.94 20.01 18.23
C GLU A 3 -23.89 19.06 18.80
N LEU A 4 -23.91 17.78 18.38
CA LEU A 4 -23.04 16.75 18.93
C LEU A 4 -21.76 16.55 18.08
N LEU A 5 -20.64 16.33 18.78
CA LEU A 5 -19.36 16.02 18.15
C LEU A 5 -19.45 14.80 17.25
N SER A 6 -20.12 13.72 17.70
CA SER A 6 -20.29 12.49 16.94
C SER A 6 -21.06 12.72 15.63
N GLY A 7 -22.12 13.52 15.65
CA GLY A 7 -22.89 13.87 14.45
C GLY A 7 -22.05 14.67 13.45
N CYS A 8 -21.23 15.61 13.91
CA CYS A 8 -20.34 16.36 13.04
C CYS A 8 -19.25 15.47 12.40
N CYS A 9 -18.71 14.51 13.15
CA CYS A 9 -17.75 13.54 12.63
C CYS A 9 -18.35 12.68 11.52
N GLU A 10 -19.57 12.17 11.69
CA GLU A 10 -20.24 11.36 10.66
C GLU A 10 -20.58 12.17 9.41
N GLU A 11 -21.09 13.40 9.56
CA GLU A 11 -21.35 14.29 8.43
C GLU A 11 -20.06 14.60 7.66
N PHE A 12 -18.97 14.87 8.38
CA PHE A 12 -17.69 15.12 7.73
C PHE A 12 -17.16 13.89 7.00
N LEU A 13 -17.34 12.67 7.52
CA LEU A 13 -16.98 11.44 6.81
C LEU A 13 -17.76 11.27 5.50
N VAL A 14 -19.05 11.60 5.51
CA VAL A 14 -19.87 11.62 4.28
C VAL A 14 -19.36 12.68 3.32
N TYR A 15 -19.06 13.88 3.80
CA TYR A 15 -18.46 14.94 2.98
C TYR A 15 -17.13 14.51 2.35
N LEU A 16 -16.25 13.84 3.11
CA LEU A 16 -14.97 13.36 2.59
C LEU A 16 -15.13 12.32 1.49
N SER A 17 -16.08 11.39 1.65
CA SER A 17 -16.33 10.34 0.65
C SER A 17 -17.05 10.89 -0.60
N SER A 18 -18.14 11.63 -0.40
CA SER A 18 -19.06 12.02 -1.48
C SER A 18 -18.64 13.29 -2.21
N VAL A 19 -18.08 14.27 -1.49
CA VAL A 19 -17.72 15.58 -2.07
C VAL A 19 -16.23 15.67 -2.39
N ARG A 20 -15.37 15.18 -1.48
CA ARG A 20 -13.92 15.25 -1.65
C ARG A 20 -13.35 14.04 -2.40
N GLY A 21 -14.14 12.99 -2.62
CA GLY A 21 -13.72 11.79 -3.34
C GLY A 21 -12.52 11.07 -2.70
N LEU A 22 -12.37 11.12 -1.37
CA LEU A 22 -11.28 10.43 -0.69
C LEU A 22 -11.47 8.92 -0.75
N SER A 23 -10.34 8.20 -0.79
CA SER A 23 -10.38 6.73 -0.83
C SER A 23 -11.04 6.16 0.42
N GLU A 24 -11.73 5.03 0.26
CA GLU A 24 -12.39 4.31 1.34
C GLU A 24 -11.44 4.02 2.52
N ASN A 25 -10.19 3.64 2.24
CA ASN A 25 -9.17 3.42 3.27
C ASN A 25 -8.87 4.70 4.09
N THR A 26 -8.87 5.87 3.46
CA THR A 26 -8.67 7.14 4.16
C THR A 26 -9.86 7.46 5.05
N VAL A 27 -11.08 7.29 4.53
CA VAL A 27 -12.33 7.52 5.26
C VAL A 27 -12.43 6.57 6.46
N THR A 28 -12.12 5.29 6.26
CA THR A 28 -12.06 4.28 7.34
C THR A 28 -11.04 4.63 8.41
N GLY A 29 -9.84 5.09 8.02
CA GLY A 29 -8.82 5.55 8.96
C GLY A 29 -9.31 6.73 9.80
N TYR A 30 -9.97 7.71 9.18
CA TYR A 30 -10.53 8.86 9.89
C TYR A 30 -11.73 8.47 10.76
N ARG A 31 -12.57 7.54 10.31
CA ARG A 31 -13.67 6.99 11.14
C ARG A 31 -13.13 6.40 12.44
N GLN A 32 -12.05 5.62 12.36
CA GLN A 32 -11.42 5.06 13.55
C GLN A 32 -10.84 6.13 14.48
N ASP A 33 -10.22 7.17 13.90
CA ASP A 33 -9.72 8.31 14.68
C ASP A 33 -10.85 9.06 15.40
N TYR A 34 -12.01 9.26 14.74
CA TYR A 34 -13.17 9.88 15.37
C TYR A 34 -13.84 8.99 16.42
N MET A 35 -13.83 7.67 16.24
CA MET A 35 -14.27 6.75 17.29
C MET A 35 -13.41 6.90 18.54
N HIS A 36 -12.09 7.07 18.42
CA HIS A 36 -11.21 7.34 19.55
C HIS A 36 -11.52 8.69 20.20
N LEU A 37 -11.71 9.73 19.40
CA LEU A 37 -12.06 11.07 19.91
C LEU A 37 -13.37 11.06 20.69
N CYS A 38 -14.45 10.52 20.10
CA CYS A 38 -15.76 10.46 20.74
C CYS A 38 -15.79 9.52 21.96
N SER A 39 -15.02 8.43 21.94
CA SER A 39 -14.89 7.54 23.09
C SER A 39 -14.17 8.21 24.27
N PHE A 40 -13.18 9.06 23.99
CA PHE A 40 -12.42 9.76 25.03
C PHE A 40 -13.21 10.93 25.62
N LEU A 41 -13.87 11.76 24.79
CA LEU A 41 -14.59 12.95 25.22
C LEU A 41 -16.03 12.68 25.69
N GLY A 42 -16.56 11.50 25.40
CA GLY A 42 -17.96 11.14 25.63
C GLY A 42 -18.80 11.22 24.36
N LYS A 43 -19.73 10.25 24.19
CA LYS A 43 -20.57 10.16 22.97
C LYS A 43 -21.52 11.35 22.80
N ASP A 44 -21.96 11.93 23.91
CA ASP A 44 -22.93 13.03 23.94
C ASP A 44 -22.25 14.41 24.11
N ARG A 45 -20.94 14.48 23.91
CA ARG A 45 -20.19 15.73 24.00
C ARG A 45 -20.69 16.71 22.96
N LYS A 46 -21.08 17.91 23.39
CA LYS A 46 -21.45 18.99 22.47
C LYS A 46 -20.22 19.49 21.73
N LEU A 47 -20.40 19.75 20.44
CA LEU A 47 -19.35 20.23 19.56
C LEU A 47 -18.76 21.58 20.03
N SER A 48 -19.65 22.47 20.51
CA SER A 48 -19.30 23.81 21.06
C SER A 48 -18.42 23.76 22.31
N ASP A 49 -18.53 22.67 23.09
CA ASP A 49 -17.90 22.54 24.39
C ASP A 49 -16.51 21.93 24.34
N VAL A 50 -16.11 21.49 23.13
CA VAL A 50 -14.76 20.93 22.92
C VAL A 50 -13.76 22.09 22.83
N ASN A 51 -12.75 22.04 23.68
CA ASN A 51 -11.68 23.02 23.71
C ASN A 51 -10.31 22.40 23.34
N LEU A 52 -9.29 23.24 23.24
CA LEU A 52 -7.93 22.80 22.86
C LEU A 52 -7.33 21.82 23.88
N GLU A 53 -7.65 22.00 25.17
CA GLU A 53 -7.11 21.16 26.25
C GLU A 53 -7.72 19.75 26.20
N ASP A 54 -8.99 19.63 25.89
CA ASP A 54 -9.66 18.35 25.65
C ASP A 54 -8.93 17.56 24.53
N LEU A 55 -8.58 18.23 23.44
CA LEU A 55 -7.90 17.61 22.30
C LEU A 55 -6.45 17.22 22.62
N ARG A 56 -5.74 18.05 23.40
CA ARG A 56 -4.39 17.73 23.89
C ARG A 56 -4.40 16.54 24.84
N SER A 57 -5.39 16.48 25.73
CA SER A 57 -5.57 15.37 26.67
C SER A 57 -5.84 14.05 25.92
N CYS A 58 -6.65 14.09 24.84
CA CYS A 58 -6.88 12.93 23.99
C CYS A 58 -5.59 12.47 23.30
N ILE A 59 -4.77 13.37 22.80
CA ILE A 59 -3.45 13.07 22.21
C ILE A 59 -2.53 12.43 23.26
N GLY A 60 -2.51 12.99 24.47
CA GLY A 60 -1.76 12.44 25.60
C GLY A 60 -2.19 11.00 25.94
N PHE A 61 -3.50 10.76 25.97
CA PHE A 61 -4.05 9.41 26.18
C PHE A 61 -3.62 8.42 25.10
N LEU A 62 -3.68 8.80 23.82
CA LEU A 62 -3.22 7.94 22.73
C LEU A 62 -1.70 7.63 22.84
N SER A 63 -0.91 8.62 23.27
CA SER A 63 0.52 8.46 23.53
C SER A 63 0.79 7.48 24.67
N GLN A 64 0.04 7.58 25.78
CA GLN A 64 0.12 6.63 26.91
C GLN A 64 -0.28 5.20 26.50
N LYS A 65 -1.23 5.07 25.59
CA LYS A 65 -1.62 3.78 24.95
C LYS A 65 -0.61 3.26 23.93
N LYS A 66 0.56 3.91 23.80
CA LYS A 66 1.66 3.53 22.91
C LYS A 66 1.30 3.51 21.42
N TYR A 67 0.36 4.36 20.99
CA TYR A 67 0.14 4.55 19.56
C TYR A 67 1.38 5.13 18.89
N SER A 68 1.66 4.73 17.65
CA SER A 68 2.80 5.26 16.92
C SER A 68 2.63 6.76 16.63
N VAL A 69 3.74 7.50 16.56
CA VAL A 69 3.73 8.93 16.22
C VAL A 69 3.01 9.19 14.89
N THR A 70 3.14 8.28 13.92
CA THR A 70 2.44 8.36 12.63
C THR A 70 0.92 8.26 12.81
N SER A 71 0.44 7.34 13.67
CA SER A 71 -0.98 7.19 13.97
C SER A 71 -1.52 8.41 14.71
N ILE A 72 -0.77 8.94 15.67
CA ILE A 72 -1.16 10.17 16.41
C ILE A 72 -1.19 11.36 15.45
N ASN A 73 -0.24 11.51 14.55
CA ASN A 73 -0.25 12.58 13.54
C ASN A 73 -1.41 12.46 12.57
N ARG A 74 -1.83 11.24 12.19
CA ARG A 74 -3.06 11.02 11.41
C ARG A 74 -4.29 11.45 12.19
N PHE A 75 -4.38 11.06 13.48
CA PHE A 75 -5.44 11.49 14.37
C PHE A 75 -5.52 13.04 14.47
N ILE A 76 -4.39 13.71 14.65
CA ILE A 76 -4.33 15.19 14.66
C ILE A 76 -4.85 15.77 13.35
N ALA A 77 -4.46 15.18 12.20
CA ALA A 77 -4.94 15.62 10.89
C ALA A 77 -6.46 15.43 10.74
N ALA A 78 -7.01 14.29 11.19
CA ALA A 78 -8.44 14.01 11.20
C ALA A 78 -9.19 15.02 12.08
N VAL A 79 -8.74 15.25 13.31
CA VAL A 79 -9.33 16.21 14.25
C VAL A 79 -9.30 17.64 13.69
N ARG A 80 -8.17 18.08 13.14
CA ARG A 80 -8.08 19.39 12.46
C ARG A 80 -9.06 19.49 11.30
N GLY A 81 -9.25 18.40 10.55
CA GLY A 81 -10.16 18.33 9.42
C GLY A 81 -11.61 18.56 9.83
N VAL A 82 -12.10 17.82 10.84
CA VAL A 82 -13.50 17.93 11.28
C VAL A 82 -13.82 19.29 11.91
N PHE A 83 -12.92 19.86 12.71
CA PHE A 83 -13.15 21.19 13.31
C PHE A 83 -13.01 22.33 12.29
N LEU A 84 -12.18 22.17 11.25
CA LEU A 84 -12.15 23.10 10.13
C LEU A 84 -13.45 23.05 9.33
N TYR A 85 -14.00 21.84 9.10
CA TYR A 85 -15.30 21.63 8.48
C TYR A 85 -16.42 22.27 9.31
N ALA A 86 -16.46 21.97 10.60
CA ALA A 86 -17.45 22.53 11.51
C ALA A 86 -17.45 24.05 11.49
N LYS A 87 -16.28 24.70 11.48
CA LYS A 87 -16.17 26.16 11.37
C LYS A 87 -16.64 26.65 9.99
N LYS A 88 -16.25 25.98 8.90
CA LYS A 88 -16.63 26.36 7.53
C LYS A 88 -18.14 26.37 7.31
N PHE A 89 -18.84 25.40 7.93
CA PHE A 89 -20.29 25.27 7.83
C PHE A 89 -21.08 25.91 9.00
N ASN A 90 -20.42 26.77 9.77
CA ASN A 90 -21.02 27.55 10.88
C ASN A 90 -21.64 26.68 12.00
N HIS A 91 -21.11 25.46 12.22
CA HIS A 91 -21.51 24.64 13.38
C HIS A 91 -20.84 25.14 14.68
N ILE A 92 -19.68 25.80 14.56
CA ILE A 92 -18.93 26.41 15.65
C ILE A 92 -18.38 27.78 15.25
N GLU A 93 -18.23 28.68 16.20
CA GLU A 93 -17.64 30.00 15.98
C GLU A 93 -16.09 29.94 15.98
N LYS A 94 -15.51 29.21 16.92
CA LYS A 94 -14.08 29.10 17.11
C LYS A 94 -13.62 27.66 16.83
N ASN A 95 -12.50 27.51 16.13
CA ASN A 95 -11.88 26.18 15.85
C ASN A 95 -10.92 25.80 16.98
N PRO A 96 -11.26 24.85 17.88
CA PRO A 96 -10.38 24.46 18.98
C PRO A 96 -9.13 23.72 18.53
N ALA A 97 -9.13 23.16 17.31
CA ALA A 97 -8.02 22.39 16.76
C ALA A 97 -7.01 23.25 15.98
N ALA A 98 -7.20 24.57 15.87
CA ALA A 98 -6.36 25.45 15.06
C ALA A 98 -4.88 25.42 15.50
N GLU A 99 -4.64 25.35 16.81
CA GLU A 99 -3.30 25.39 17.40
C GLU A 99 -2.68 23.99 17.63
N LEU A 100 -3.39 22.89 17.30
CA LEU A 100 -2.82 21.57 17.42
C LEU A 100 -1.58 21.45 16.52
N LYS A 101 -0.47 20.96 17.06
CA LYS A 101 0.75 20.69 16.31
C LYS A 101 0.97 19.20 16.19
N THR A 102 1.51 18.77 15.04
CA THR A 102 1.94 17.39 14.83
C THR A 102 3.17 17.08 15.69
N LEU A 103 3.28 15.84 16.13
CA LEU A 103 4.44 15.35 16.86
C LEU A 103 5.61 15.16 15.89
N ARG A 104 6.82 15.42 16.34
CA ARG A 104 8.03 15.09 15.57
C ARG A 104 8.13 13.58 15.43
N ALA A 105 7.99 13.08 14.21
CA ALA A 105 8.31 11.69 13.92
C ALA A 105 9.83 11.51 13.85
N PRO A 106 10.39 10.45 14.46
CA PRO A 106 11.76 10.10 14.20
C PRO A 106 11.92 9.85 12.69
N LYS A 107 12.96 10.44 12.09
CA LYS A 107 13.31 10.17 10.69
C LYS A 107 13.88 8.74 10.62
N ASN A 108 13.00 7.75 10.52
CA ASN A 108 13.46 6.42 10.19
C ASN A 108 13.91 6.46 8.72
N LEU A 109 15.21 6.22 8.51
CA LEU A 109 15.72 6.00 7.16
C LEU A 109 14.94 4.84 6.54
N PRO A 110 14.47 4.99 5.30
CA PRO A 110 13.79 3.91 4.61
C PRO A 110 14.71 2.68 4.59
N LYS A 111 14.21 1.54 5.07
CA LYS A 111 14.95 0.28 5.05
C LYS A 111 14.69 -0.37 3.70
N PHE A 112 15.70 -0.37 2.83
CA PHE A 112 15.73 -1.22 1.64
C PHE A 112 16.49 -2.51 1.95
N MET A 113 16.18 -3.57 1.23
CA MET A 113 16.87 -4.85 1.35
C MET A 113 18.15 -4.82 0.51
N THR A 114 19.19 -5.44 1.01
CA THR A 114 20.36 -5.80 0.19
C THR A 114 19.99 -6.92 -0.78
N GLN A 115 20.79 -7.15 -1.82
CA GLN A 115 20.54 -8.25 -2.76
C GLN A 115 20.47 -9.59 -2.05
N SER A 116 21.38 -9.84 -1.11
CA SER A 116 21.39 -11.09 -0.32
C SER A 116 20.13 -11.26 0.55
N GLU A 117 19.57 -10.18 1.09
CA GLU A 117 18.31 -10.23 1.83
C GLU A 117 17.12 -10.51 0.90
N VAL A 118 17.12 -9.99 -0.33
CA VAL A 118 16.11 -10.31 -1.35
C VAL A 118 16.19 -11.78 -1.72
N ASP A 119 17.38 -12.26 -2.09
CA ASP A 119 17.59 -13.66 -2.47
C ASP A 119 17.22 -14.61 -1.33
N SER A 120 17.53 -14.22 -0.09
CA SER A 120 17.18 -14.98 1.10
C SER A 120 15.66 -15.08 1.27
N ILE A 121 14.92 -13.98 1.21
CA ILE A 121 13.47 -14.01 1.41
C ILE A 121 12.73 -14.72 0.28
N CYS A 122 13.20 -14.59 -0.97
CA CYS A 122 12.61 -15.27 -2.12
C CYS A 122 12.82 -16.80 -2.07
N ARG A 123 13.94 -17.27 -1.49
CA ARG A 123 14.23 -18.71 -1.32
C ARG A 123 13.64 -19.32 -0.04
N GLN A 124 13.23 -18.52 0.93
CA GLN A 124 12.68 -19.05 2.19
C GLN A 124 11.48 -19.96 2.05
N PRO A 125 10.51 -19.74 1.12
CA PRO A 125 9.40 -20.66 0.93
C PRO A 125 9.86 -22.09 0.58
N GLU A 126 10.94 -22.24 -0.19
CA GLU A 126 11.52 -23.55 -0.56
C GLU A 126 12.20 -24.25 0.62
N GLN A 127 12.79 -23.47 1.54
CA GLN A 127 13.49 -24.01 2.71
C GLN A 127 12.53 -24.37 3.84
N LYS A 128 11.46 -23.64 3.96
CA LYS A 128 10.46 -23.81 5.03
C LYS A 128 9.08 -23.44 4.53
N GLU A 129 8.33 -24.44 4.10
CA GLU A 129 6.92 -24.26 3.73
C GLU A 129 6.10 -23.87 4.96
N LEU A 130 5.72 -22.61 5.06
CA LEU A 130 4.89 -22.10 6.16
C LEU A 130 3.40 -22.09 5.81
N LEU A 131 3.07 -21.82 4.55
CA LEU A 131 1.70 -21.65 4.08
C LEU A 131 1.46 -22.36 2.74
N TRP A 132 2.04 -21.86 1.67
CA TRP A 132 1.93 -22.39 0.31
C TRP A 132 3.18 -21.98 -0.48
N GLU A 133 4.15 -22.89 -0.55
CA GLU A 133 5.50 -22.64 -1.07
C GLU A 133 5.51 -21.96 -2.42
N SER A 134 4.94 -22.60 -3.44
CA SER A 134 4.98 -22.09 -4.82
C SER A 134 4.33 -20.72 -4.98
N ARG A 135 3.20 -20.49 -4.29
CA ARG A 135 2.52 -19.19 -4.27
C ARG A 135 3.36 -18.11 -3.62
N ASP A 136 3.94 -18.42 -2.46
CA ASP A 136 4.65 -17.44 -1.64
C ASP A 136 5.96 -17.03 -2.33
N LYS A 137 6.66 -17.99 -2.97
CA LYS A 137 7.82 -17.72 -3.82
C LYS A 137 7.45 -16.81 -5.00
N ALA A 138 6.43 -17.18 -5.79
CA ALA A 138 5.96 -16.36 -6.90
C ALA A 138 5.57 -14.94 -6.48
N LEU A 139 4.91 -14.82 -5.32
CA LEU A 139 4.50 -13.54 -4.77
C LEU A 139 5.71 -12.63 -4.46
N PHE A 140 6.75 -13.17 -3.84
CA PHE A 140 7.95 -12.41 -3.48
C PHE A 140 8.74 -11.97 -4.72
N GLU A 141 8.96 -12.89 -5.65
CA GLU A 141 9.63 -12.60 -6.93
C GLU A 141 8.88 -11.52 -7.73
N MET A 142 7.54 -11.63 -7.82
CA MET A 142 6.75 -10.65 -8.54
C MET A 142 6.66 -9.29 -7.83
N LEU A 143 6.63 -9.25 -6.51
CA LEU A 143 6.71 -7.99 -5.75
C LEU A 143 8.05 -7.29 -5.98
N TYR A 144 9.14 -8.06 -5.97
CA TYR A 144 10.47 -7.53 -6.18
C TYR A 144 10.67 -7.02 -7.60
N SER A 145 10.39 -7.83 -8.62
CA SER A 145 10.64 -7.49 -10.02
C SER A 145 9.78 -6.32 -10.52
N SER A 146 8.54 -6.18 -10.02
CA SER A 146 7.60 -5.17 -10.53
C SER A 146 7.55 -3.87 -9.72
N GLY A 147 7.98 -3.89 -8.47
CA GLY A 147 7.79 -2.78 -7.55
C GLY A 147 6.33 -2.41 -7.29
N CYS A 148 5.39 -3.34 -7.52
CA CYS A 148 3.96 -3.14 -7.29
C CYS A 148 3.63 -2.79 -5.84
N ARG A 149 2.54 -2.01 -5.65
CA ARG A 149 1.93 -1.89 -4.32
C ARG A 149 1.22 -3.19 -3.97
N VAL A 150 1.12 -3.46 -2.68
CA VAL A 150 0.41 -4.66 -2.17
C VAL A 150 -1.02 -4.77 -2.72
N SER A 151 -1.74 -3.66 -2.77
CA SER A 151 -3.10 -3.63 -3.31
C SER A 151 -3.15 -3.89 -4.81
N GLU A 152 -2.16 -3.43 -5.57
CA GLU A 152 -2.05 -3.69 -7.01
C GLU A 152 -1.75 -5.18 -7.26
N MET A 153 -0.81 -5.77 -6.50
CA MET A 153 -0.51 -7.19 -6.58
C MET A 153 -1.69 -8.08 -6.19
N ALA A 154 -2.43 -7.71 -5.14
CA ALA A 154 -3.62 -8.45 -4.70
C ALA A 154 -4.75 -8.44 -5.74
N ASN A 155 -4.89 -7.34 -6.47
CA ASN A 155 -5.94 -7.16 -7.47
C ASN A 155 -5.53 -7.58 -8.89
N LEU A 156 -4.27 -8.00 -9.08
CA LEU A 156 -3.73 -8.40 -10.38
C LEU A 156 -4.50 -9.61 -10.93
N LYS A 157 -4.98 -9.50 -12.16
CA LYS A 157 -5.77 -10.49 -12.88
C LYS A 157 -5.02 -11.04 -14.07
N PHE A 158 -5.43 -12.20 -14.55
CA PHE A 158 -4.88 -12.76 -15.78
C PHE A 158 -5.11 -11.87 -16.99
N SER A 159 -6.26 -11.21 -17.06
CA SER A 159 -6.61 -10.26 -18.12
C SER A 159 -5.72 -9.00 -18.17
N ASP A 160 -4.99 -8.70 -17.11
CA ASP A 160 -4.11 -7.53 -17.05
C ASP A 160 -2.76 -7.75 -17.74
N PHE A 161 -2.40 -9.01 -18.01
CA PHE A 161 -1.11 -9.37 -18.59
C PHE A 161 -1.08 -9.26 -20.11
N THR A 162 0.12 -9.02 -20.62
CA THR A 162 0.44 -9.32 -22.03
C THR A 162 0.45 -10.82 -22.26
N SER A 163 0.32 -11.25 -23.52
CA SER A 163 0.29 -12.68 -23.90
C SER A 163 1.53 -13.47 -23.47
N ASP A 164 2.66 -12.80 -23.32
CA ASP A 164 3.94 -13.38 -22.88
C ASP A 164 4.16 -13.29 -21.36
N PHE A 165 3.19 -12.79 -20.61
CA PHE A 165 3.25 -12.55 -19.16
C PHE A 165 4.39 -11.63 -18.68
N ARG A 166 5.20 -11.08 -19.59
CA ARG A 166 6.35 -10.24 -19.25
C ARG A 166 5.96 -8.84 -18.73
N SER A 167 4.74 -8.43 -18.93
CA SER A 167 4.23 -7.18 -18.38
C SER A 167 2.74 -7.27 -18.08
N ALA A 168 2.28 -6.39 -17.18
CA ALA A 168 0.86 -6.22 -16.89
C ALA A 168 0.52 -4.75 -16.71
N ILE A 169 -0.77 -4.42 -16.83
CA ILE A 169 -1.31 -3.11 -16.49
C ILE A 169 -1.88 -3.19 -15.07
N VAL A 170 -1.42 -2.32 -14.19
CA VAL A 170 -1.94 -2.22 -12.82
C VAL A 170 -2.57 -0.86 -12.58
N THR A 171 -3.70 -0.85 -11.90
CA THR A 171 -4.42 0.39 -11.55
C THR A 171 -3.99 0.87 -10.17
N GLY A 172 -3.36 2.03 -10.13
CA GLY A 172 -2.85 2.65 -8.91
C GLY A 172 -3.84 3.58 -8.21
N LYS A 173 -3.34 4.33 -7.22
CA LYS A 173 -4.12 5.34 -6.50
C LYS A 173 -4.63 6.41 -7.48
N GLY A 174 -5.92 6.73 -7.39
CA GLY A 174 -6.57 7.71 -8.28
C GLY A 174 -6.97 7.14 -9.63
N LYS A 175 -7.12 5.80 -9.75
CA LYS A 175 -7.50 5.11 -10.99
C LYS A 175 -6.56 5.40 -12.17
N LYS A 176 -5.27 5.58 -11.89
CA LYS A 176 -4.26 5.75 -12.91
C LYS A 176 -3.61 4.41 -13.22
N ASP A 177 -3.68 4.01 -14.46
CA ASP A 177 -3.07 2.80 -14.97
C ASP A 177 -1.59 3.03 -15.27
N ARG A 178 -0.79 2.01 -15.02
CA ARG A 178 0.61 1.95 -15.45
C ARG A 178 1.00 0.54 -15.80
N ARG A 179 1.97 0.42 -16.69
CA ARG A 179 2.58 -0.87 -17.02
C ARG A 179 3.66 -1.21 -16.01
N VAL A 180 3.69 -2.47 -15.61
CA VAL A 180 4.75 -3.08 -14.79
C VAL A 180 5.37 -4.23 -15.56
N TYR A 181 6.62 -4.54 -15.24
CA TYR A 181 7.40 -5.55 -15.94
C TYR A 181 7.80 -6.65 -14.96
N PHE A 182 8.00 -7.86 -15.50
CA PHE A 182 8.34 -9.04 -14.73
C PHE A 182 9.59 -9.70 -15.32
N GLU A 183 10.47 -10.16 -14.43
CA GLU A 183 11.71 -10.83 -14.71
C GLU A 183 11.54 -12.31 -15.03
N LYS A 184 12.59 -12.90 -15.64
CA LYS A 184 12.62 -14.32 -15.96
C LYS A 184 12.38 -15.21 -14.75
N ASP A 185 13.02 -14.90 -13.60
CA ASP A 185 12.86 -15.68 -12.37
C ASP A 185 11.45 -15.55 -11.79
N SER A 186 10.86 -14.35 -11.82
CA SER A 186 9.48 -14.14 -11.39
C SER A 186 8.47 -14.86 -12.28
N LEU A 187 8.72 -14.93 -13.61
CA LEU A 187 7.88 -15.68 -14.54
C LEU A 187 7.97 -17.19 -14.29
N LYS A 188 9.17 -17.72 -14.07
CA LYS A 188 9.36 -19.12 -13.71
C LYS A 188 8.64 -19.48 -12.42
N ALA A 189 8.78 -18.67 -11.39
CA ALA A 189 8.08 -18.88 -10.13
C ALA A 189 6.55 -18.79 -10.31
N LEU A 190 6.08 -17.87 -11.16
CA LEU A 190 4.65 -17.77 -11.51
C LEU A 190 4.14 -19.04 -12.19
N GLU A 191 4.88 -19.59 -13.15
CA GLU A 191 4.53 -20.86 -13.84
C GLU A 191 4.44 -22.02 -12.87
N GLU A 192 5.41 -22.17 -11.97
CA GLU A 192 5.41 -23.19 -10.91
C GLU A 192 4.18 -23.07 -10.01
N TYR A 193 3.86 -21.84 -9.58
CA TYR A 193 2.65 -21.56 -8.80
C TYR A 193 1.37 -21.88 -9.56
N LEU A 194 1.26 -21.47 -10.82
CA LEU A 194 0.05 -21.73 -11.63
C LEU A 194 -0.16 -23.22 -11.88
N ALA A 195 0.91 -23.99 -12.04
CA ALA A 195 0.84 -25.44 -12.15
C ALA A 195 0.30 -26.08 -10.85
N ASP A 196 0.80 -25.64 -9.68
CA ASP A 196 0.31 -26.09 -8.37
C ASP A 196 -1.12 -25.60 -8.08
N ARG A 197 -1.43 -24.35 -8.44
CA ARG A 197 -2.79 -23.82 -8.35
C ARG A 197 -3.81 -24.66 -9.13
N ARG A 198 -3.47 -25.09 -10.37
CA ARG A 198 -4.35 -25.94 -11.18
C ARG A 198 -4.65 -27.29 -10.51
N LYS A 199 -3.65 -27.87 -9.82
CA LYS A 199 -3.86 -29.11 -9.06
C LYS A 199 -4.79 -28.94 -7.87
N ARG A 200 -4.66 -27.82 -7.13
CA ARG A 200 -5.46 -27.54 -5.92
C ARG A 200 -6.85 -27.02 -6.26
N PHE A 201 -6.98 -26.23 -7.31
CA PHE A 201 -8.20 -25.57 -7.75
C PHE A 201 -8.31 -25.72 -9.28
N PRO A 202 -8.89 -26.84 -9.76
CA PRO A 202 -9.01 -27.13 -11.18
C PRO A 202 -9.72 -26.01 -11.95
N MET A 203 -9.29 -25.80 -13.18
CA MET A 203 -9.89 -24.84 -14.11
C MET A 203 -11.28 -25.38 -14.54
N HIS A 204 -12.16 -24.48 -14.98
CA HIS A 204 -13.44 -24.86 -15.52
C HIS A 204 -13.25 -25.68 -16.79
N GLU A 205 -13.98 -26.79 -16.95
CA GLU A 205 -13.88 -27.66 -18.12
C GLU A 205 -14.34 -26.98 -19.43
N ARG A 206 -15.27 -26.00 -19.31
CA ARG A 206 -15.88 -25.35 -20.49
C ARG A 206 -14.98 -24.36 -21.20
N ASP A 207 -14.22 -23.55 -20.46
CA ASP A 207 -13.47 -22.42 -20.97
C ASP A 207 -11.97 -22.41 -20.56
N GLY A 208 -11.57 -23.41 -19.77
CA GLY A 208 -10.21 -23.47 -19.26
C GLY A 208 -9.82 -22.33 -18.34
N ALA A 209 -10.79 -21.58 -17.80
CA ALA A 209 -10.53 -20.48 -16.89
C ALA A 209 -10.44 -20.93 -15.43
N PHE A 210 -9.69 -20.20 -14.63
CA PHE A 210 -9.68 -20.38 -13.18
C PHE A 210 -11.00 -19.87 -12.57
N PRO A 211 -11.52 -20.52 -11.49
CA PRO A 211 -12.71 -20.06 -10.78
C PRO A 211 -12.63 -18.62 -10.26
N VAL A 212 -11.41 -18.13 -10.04
CA VAL A 212 -11.13 -16.76 -9.62
C VAL A 212 -10.10 -16.16 -10.57
N ASP A 213 -10.42 -15.02 -11.18
CA ASP A 213 -9.59 -14.34 -12.18
C ASP A 213 -8.33 -13.69 -11.59
N ASN A 214 -8.29 -13.42 -10.27
CA ASN A 214 -7.09 -12.92 -9.61
C ASN A 214 -5.94 -13.92 -9.70
N VAL A 215 -4.75 -13.42 -9.99
CA VAL A 215 -3.53 -14.24 -10.08
C VAL A 215 -3.22 -14.91 -8.76
N PHE A 216 -3.24 -14.16 -7.67
CA PHE A 216 -2.97 -14.69 -6.33
C PHE A 216 -4.24 -15.01 -5.57
N ILE A 217 -4.32 -16.24 -5.08
CA ILE A 217 -5.43 -16.73 -4.25
C ILE A 217 -4.93 -17.21 -2.89
N ASN A 218 -5.83 -17.24 -1.92
CA ASN A 218 -5.57 -17.81 -0.61
C ASN A 218 -5.77 -19.34 -0.60
N GLN A 219 -5.54 -19.97 0.54
CA GLN A 219 -5.68 -21.42 0.72
C GLN A 219 -7.13 -21.95 0.55
N LYS A 220 -8.14 -21.06 0.53
CA LYS A 220 -9.55 -21.39 0.30
C LYS A 220 -9.96 -21.22 -1.16
N GLY A 221 -9.04 -20.84 -2.05
CA GLY A 221 -9.32 -20.60 -3.47
C GLY A 221 -9.95 -19.24 -3.78
N THR A 222 -10.08 -18.33 -2.81
CA THR A 222 -10.57 -16.96 -3.05
C THR A 222 -9.41 -15.96 -3.24
N ALA A 223 -9.69 -14.80 -3.81
CA ALA A 223 -8.68 -13.78 -4.06
C ALA A 223 -7.88 -13.44 -2.79
N LEU A 224 -6.56 -13.32 -2.93
CA LEU A 224 -5.67 -12.96 -1.84
C LEU A 224 -5.79 -11.46 -1.55
N SER A 225 -6.18 -11.10 -0.33
CA SER A 225 -6.32 -9.70 0.06
C SER A 225 -4.96 -9.02 0.30
N PRO A 226 -4.89 -7.67 0.24
CA PRO A 226 -3.68 -6.93 0.62
C PRO A 226 -3.18 -7.27 2.03
N HIS A 227 -4.10 -7.50 2.97
CA HIS A 227 -3.77 -7.94 4.33
C HIS A 227 -3.18 -9.36 4.33
N GLY A 228 -3.72 -10.26 3.50
CA GLY A 228 -3.19 -11.61 3.32
C GLY A 228 -1.76 -11.60 2.80
N ILE A 229 -1.44 -10.75 1.82
CA ILE A 229 -0.06 -10.55 1.33
C ILE A 229 0.84 -10.05 2.47
N TRP A 230 0.39 -9.05 3.21
CA TRP A 230 1.14 -8.52 4.34
C TRP A 230 1.42 -9.61 5.39
N TYR A 231 0.43 -10.43 5.70
CA TYR A 231 0.56 -11.56 6.62
C TYR A 231 1.61 -12.57 6.14
N ILE A 232 1.57 -12.95 4.86
CA ILE A 232 2.55 -13.88 4.25
C ILE A 232 3.96 -13.32 4.40
N VAL A 233 4.21 -12.10 3.92
CA VAL A 233 5.54 -11.46 4.01
C VAL A 233 6.02 -11.40 5.46
N SER A 234 5.15 -11.03 6.40
CA SER A 234 5.50 -10.94 7.83
C SER A 234 5.85 -12.29 8.43
N ARG A 235 5.24 -13.37 7.99
CA ARG A 235 5.52 -14.73 8.46
C ARG A 235 6.91 -15.22 8.07
N TYR A 236 7.39 -14.82 6.88
CA TYR A 236 8.73 -15.16 6.41
C TYR A 236 9.80 -14.19 6.91
N SER A 237 9.46 -12.95 7.24
CA SER A 237 10.42 -11.93 7.65
C SER A 237 11.01 -12.09 9.06
N GLY A 238 10.61 -13.10 9.82
CA GLY A 238 11.12 -13.36 11.17
C GLY A 238 11.94 -14.64 11.27
N ILE A 239 12.26 -15.30 10.15
CA ILE A 239 13.00 -16.57 10.14
C ILE A 239 14.50 -16.31 10.11
N GLU A 240 15.29 -17.21 10.72
CA GLU A 240 16.74 -17.11 10.88
C GLU A 240 17.47 -16.59 9.63
N GLY A 241 18.33 -15.60 9.80
CA GLY A 241 19.14 -14.97 8.77
C GLY A 241 18.67 -13.58 8.31
N THR A 242 17.42 -13.20 8.56
CA THR A 242 16.94 -11.84 8.35
C THR A 242 16.58 -11.16 9.67
N ASN A 243 17.54 -10.47 10.29
CA ASN A 243 17.36 -9.74 11.55
C ASN A 243 16.39 -8.54 11.46
N ARG A 244 15.58 -8.43 10.40
CA ARG A 244 14.73 -7.28 10.14
C ARG A 244 13.31 -7.71 9.80
N GLN A 245 12.33 -7.01 10.36
CA GLN A 245 10.96 -7.10 9.89
C GLN A 245 10.87 -6.53 8.47
N ILE A 246 10.78 -7.42 7.49
CA ILE A 246 10.54 -7.06 6.09
C ILE A 246 9.04 -6.85 5.92
N SER A 247 8.68 -5.79 5.23
CA SER A 247 7.30 -5.51 4.85
C SER A 247 7.16 -5.52 3.33
N PRO A 248 5.96 -5.68 2.77
CA PRO A 248 5.76 -5.58 1.33
C PRO A 248 6.24 -4.25 0.73
N HIS A 249 6.23 -3.17 1.52
CA HIS A 249 6.78 -1.89 1.08
C HIS A 249 8.30 -1.91 0.90
N ALA A 250 9.00 -2.81 1.62
CA ALA A 250 10.44 -2.96 1.46
C ALA A 250 10.79 -3.48 0.06
N PHE A 251 10.03 -4.42 -0.51
CA PHE A 251 10.23 -4.89 -1.89
C PHE A 251 10.19 -3.74 -2.89
N ARG A 252 9.14 -2.92 -2.82
CA ARG A 252 8.99 -1.76 -3.70
C ARG A 252 10.11 -0.72 -3.52
N HIS A 253 10.54 -0.51 -2.28
CA HIS A 253 11.62 0.43 -2.00
C HIS A 253 12.96 -0.11 -2.50
N THR A 254 13.17 -1.42 -2.34
CA THR A 254 14.35 -2.11 -2.86
C THR A 254 14.39 -2.05 -4.39
N PHE A 255 13.27 -2.33 -5.07
CA PHE A 255 13.13 -2.14 -6.52
C PHE A 255 13.56 -0.74 -6.94
N ALA A 256 13.01 0.31 -6.31
CA ALA A 256 13.36 1.69 -6.62
C ALA A 256 14.86 1.97 -6.44
N THR A 257 15.43 1.50 -5.33
CA THR A 257 16.83 1.73 -4.99
C THR A 257 17.76 0.99 -5.96
N GLN A 258 17.44 -0.26 -6.31
CA GLN A 258 18.21 -1.04 -7.28
C GLN A 258 18.21 -0.39 -8.67
N MET A 259 17.04 0.05 -9.14
CA MET A 259 16.93 0.77 -10.41
C MET A 259 17.83 2.01 -10.44
N LEU A 260 17.80 2.83 -9.38
CA LEU A 260 18.62 4.02 -9.26
C LEU A 260 20.11 3.69 -9.16
N ASN A 261 20.51 2.69 -8.38
CA ASN A 261 21.89 2.26 -8.22
C ASN A 261 22.49 1.74 -9.54
N ASN A 262 21.66 1.14 -10.38
CA ASN A 262 22.03 0.66 -11.70
C ASN A 262 21.88 1.72 -12.81
N GLY A 263 21.76 2.98 -12.43
CA GLY A 263 21.82 4.12 -13.33
C GLY A 263 20.51 4.54 -14.00
N ALA A 264 19.37 3.99 -13.57
CA ALA A 264 18.08 4.47 -14.07
C ALA A 264 17.83 5.93 -13.60
N ASP A 265 17.31 6.76 -14.50
CA ASP A 265 16.90 8.11 -14.15
C ASP A 265 15.77 8.11 -13.11
N ILE A 266 15.88 8.98 -12.10
CA ILE A 266 14.90 9.04 -11.00
C ILE A 266 13.46 9.29 -11.48
N ARG A 267 13.28 10.03 -12.57
CA ARG A 267 11.95 10.32 -13.14
C ARG A 267 11.36 9.07 -13.78
N MET A 268 12.19 8.27 -14.45
CA MET A 268 11.78 6.99 -15.02
C MET A 268 11.34 6.02 -13.93
N VAL A 269 12.09 5.96 -12.83
CA VAL A 269 11.72 5.13 -11.66
C VAL A 269 10.41 5.63 -11.02
N GLN A 270 10.23 6.95 -10.92
CA GLN A 270 8.96 7.54 -10.43
C GLN A 270 7.77 7.20 -11.32
N GLU A 271 7.95 7.24 -12.65
CA GLU A 271 6.94 6.84 -13.65
C GLU A 271 6.58 5.37 -13.50
N MET A 272 7.60 4.47 -13.47
CA MET A 272 7.39 3.03 -13.25
C MET A 272 6.66 2.74 -11.94
N LEU A 273 6.92 3.53 -10.90
CA LEU A 273 6.25 3.37 -9.61
C LEU A 273 4.87 4.03 -9.54
N GLY A 274 4.53 4.92 -10.46
CA GLY A 274 3.26 5.67 -10.45
C GLY A 274 3.15 6.58 -9.22
N HIS A 275 4.15 7.46 -9.00
CA HIS A 275 4.11 8.48 -7.96
C HIS A 275 3.26 9.65 -8.42
N SER A 276 2.16 9.95 -7.71
CA SER A 276 1.20 11.01 -8.08
C SER A 276 1.64 12.43 -7.71
N ASN A 277 2.71 12.60 -6.96
CA ASN A 277 3.21 13.91 -6.53
C ASN A 277 4.45 14.29 -7.33
N ILE A 278 4.25 14.82 -8.51
CA ILE A 278 5.20 15.76 -9.11
C ILE A 278 4.55 17.13 -9.02
N SER A 279 4.90 17.89 -7.96
CA SER A 279 4.67 19.32 -7.94
C SER A 279 5.70 19.94 -8.85
N THR A 280 5.47 19.96 -10.11
CA THR A 280 5.92 20.98 -11.06
C THR A 280 5.37 20.65 -12.43
N THR A 281 4.50 21.51 -12.88
CA THR A 281 4.05 21.62 -14.27
C THR A 281 5.26 21.96 -15.16
N GLN A 282 5.97 20.94 -15.60
CA GLN A 282 6.80 21.05 -16.79
C GLN A 282 6.36 19.89 -17.71
N ARG A 283 5.76 20.30 -18.83
CA ARG A 283 5.46 19.47 -19.99
C ARG A 283 6.72 18.70 -20.37
N TYR A 284 6.78 17.43 -20.03
CA TYR A 284 7.73 16.51 -20.62
C TYR A 284 7.01 15.63 -21.62
N THR A 285 7.50 15.75 -22.84
CA THR A 285 7.26 14.88 -23.97
C THR A 285 7.28 13.42 -23.53
N HIS A 286 6.26 12.72 -23.96
CA HIS A 286 5.99 11.31 -23.87
C HIS A 286 7.22 10.44 -23.63
N VAL A 287 7.40 9.96 -22.40
CA VAL A 287 8.26 8.80 -22.17
C VAL A 287 7.52 7.63 -22.82
N THR A 288 8.08 7.10 -23.90
CA THR A 288 7.45 6.00 -24.62
C THR A 288 7.54 4.73 -23.78
N MET A 289 6.59 3.82 -23.97
CA MET A 289 6.58 2.53 -23.27
C MET A 289 7.82 1.70 -23.61
N GLU A 290 8.35 1.85 -24.82
CA GLU A 290 9.60 1.24 -25.27
C GLU A 290 10.78 1.72 -24.42
N ARG A 291 10.84 3.03 -24.13
CA ARG A 291 11.93 3.59 -23.32
C ARG A 291 11.85 3.10 -21.86
N LEU A 292 10.66 3.01 -21.29
CA LEU A 292 10.49 2.43 -19.94
C LEU A 292 10.93 0.96 -19.89
N LYS A 293 10.57 0.18 -20.89
CA LYS A 293 10.97 -1.22 -21.02
C LYS A 293 12.49 -1.36 -21.16
N GLU A 294 13.11 -0.50 -21.95
CA GLU A 294 14.56 -0.48 -22.16
C GLU A 294 15.30 -0.15 -20.86
N VAL A 295 14.89 0.95 -20.17
CA VAL A 295 15.48 1.34 -18.88
C VAL A 295 15.32 0.25 -17.83
N TYR A 296 14.15 -0.39 -17.78
CA TYR A 296 13.92 -1.53 -16.90
C TYR A 296 14.90 -2.66 -17.19
N ARG A 297 15.06 -3.06 -18.46
CA ARG A 297 16.00 -4.12 -18.87
C ARG A 297 17.45 -3.79 -18.53
N GLN A 298 17.87 -2.55 -18.71
CA GLN A 298 19.24 -2.10 -18.44
C GLN A 298 19.54 -1.99 -16.94
N ALA A 299 18.58 -1.54 -16.17
CA ALA A 299 18.79 -1.16 -14.77
C ALA A 299 18.37 -2.21 -13.75
N PHE A 300 17.54 -3.19 -14.13
CA PHE A 300 17.16 -4.26 -13.20
C PHE A 300 18.19 -5.41 -13.21
N PRO A 301 18.67 -5.89 -12.03
CA PRO A 301 19.85 -6.76 -11.94
C PRO A 301 19.76 -8.08 -12.71
N HIS A 302 18.56 -8.61 -12.92
CA HIS A 302 18.34 -9.91 -13.55
C HIS A 302 17.73 -9.85 -14.96
N SER A 303 17.58 -8.64 -15.54
CA SER A 303 16.80 -8.43 -16.75
C SER A 303 17.56 -8.58 -18.07
N GLY A 304 18.85 -8.87 -18.06
CA GLY A 304 19.56 -8.65 -19.30
C GLY A 304 20.92 -9.30 -19.49
N LYS A 305 21.13 -10.48 -18.98
CA LYS A 305 22.18 -11.35 -19.55
C LYS A 305 21.48 -12.48 -20.29
N GLU A 306 21.18 -12.24 -21.56
CA GLU A 306 21.03 -13.29 -22.53
C GLU A 306 22.44 -13.90 -22.70
N ASP A 307 22.64 -15.11 -22.19
CA ASP A 307 23.70 -16.01 -22.67
C ASP A 307 23.30 -16.56 -24.03
#